data_1ffda4ac087223f879bca197229326a1
#
_entry.id   1ffda4ac087223f879bca197229326a1
#
_cell.length_a   1.000
_cell.length_b   1.000
_cell.length_c   1.000
_cell.angle_alpha   90.00
_cell.angle_beta   90.00
_cell.angle_gamma   90.00
#
_symmetry.space_group_name_H-M   'P 1'
#
loop_
_entity.id
_entity.type
_entity.pdbx_description
1 polymer ?
#
loop_
_entity_poly.entity_id
_entity_poly.type
_entity_poly.pdbx_seq_one_letter_code
_entity_poly.pdbx_strand_id
1 'polypeptide(L)'
;MRTMRFAAVGAALFLVLAGAGTAAARPLATTPTTGTLVTVGSPMSPFSQNKQNEPAVAINANNPSMVAAGVNDNIDMEACNAGDPTTCPFTPGVGVSGVYFSFNGGQSWTQPTYTGWSARDCLGPAACVAHVGKIGTLPHYFENGLVSDGDPGVAFGPRPGANGTFSWANGSRLYYSNLTSNFPTGAAFKGFEAIAVSRTDNPAAAVGKLEVRFE
;
A
#
# COMPACT_ATOMS: atom_id res chain seq x y z
N MET A 1 10.08 -74.37 -54.16
CA MET A 1 8.82 -73.60 -54.11
C MET A 1 8.42 -73.39 -52.63
N ARG A 2 8.60 -72.20 -52.09
CA ARG A 2 8.21 -71.86 -50.70
C ARG A 2 6.99 -70.97 -50.80
N THR A 3 5.88 -71.41 -50.26
CA THR A 3 4.59 -70.68 -50.17
C THR A 3 4.63 -69.74 -48.96
N MET A 4 4.56 -68.47 -49.27
CA MET A 4 4.34 -67.43 -48.24
C MET A 4 2.85 -67.36 -47.84
N ARG A 5 2.58 -67.54 -46.54
CA ARG A 5 1.26 -67.30 -45.95
C ARG A 5 1.21 -65.87 -45.43
N PHE A 6 0.29 -65.06 -45.95
CA PHE A 6 -0.02 -63.73 -45.40
C PHE A 6 -1.03 -63.85 -44.25
N ALA A 7 -0.66 -63.39 -43.07
CA ALA A 7 -1.59 -63.23 -41.94
C ALA A 7 -2.17 -61.82 -42.02
N ALA A 8 -3.48 -61.74 -42.13
CA ALA A 8 -4.20 -60.48 -42.04
C ALA A 8 -4.36 -60.05 -40.54
N VAL A 9 -3.79 -58.90 -40.20
CA VAL A 9 -3.97 -58.29 -38.88
C VAL A 9 -5.14 -57.37 -39.00
N GLY A 10 -6.26 -57.73 -38.34
CA GLY A 10 -7.45 -56.84 -38.20
C GLY A 10 -7.17 -55.74 -37.16
N ALA A 11 -7.15 -54.51 -37.59
CA ALA A 11 -7.09 -53.37 -36.70
C ALA A 11 -8.51 -53.05 -36.16
N ALA A 12 -8.73 -53.27 -34.89
CA ALA A 12 -9.94 -52.79 -34.19
C ALA A 12 -9.81 -51.32 -33.87
N LEU A 13 -10.62 -50.50 -34.52
CA LEU A 13 -10.71 -49.06 -34.28
C LEU A 13 -11.60 -48.81 -33.05
N PHE A 14 -11.00 -48.52 -31.90
CA PHE A 14 -11.76 -48.04 -30.72
C PHE A 14 -12.10 -46.55 -30.90
N LEU A 15 -13.37 -46.27 -31.12
CA LEU A 15 -13.91 -44.91 -31.15
C LEU A 15 -14.11 -44.46 -29.69
N VAL A 16 -13.19 -43.64 -29.15
CA VAL A 16 -13.38 -42.96 -27.86
C VAL A 16 -14.26 -41.74 -28.11
N LEU A 17 -15.55 -41.81 -27.74
CA LEU A 17 -16.40 -40.61 -27.65
C LEU A 17 -15.96 -39.81 -26.43
N ALA A 18 -15.17 -38.76 -26.64
CA ALA A 18 -14.90 -37.73 -25.65
C ALA A 18 -16.18 -36.92 -25.49
N GLY A 19 -16.95 -37.19 -24.44
CA GLY A 19 -18.06 -36.36 -24.04
C GLY A 19 -17.54 -34.96 -23.62
N ALA A 20 -17.73 -33.96 -24.48
CA ALA A 20 -17.48 -32.57 -24.13
C ALA A 20 -18.56 -32.15 -23.11
N GLY A 21 -18.22 -32.32 -21.84
CA GLY A 21 -19.01 -31.72 -20.75
C GLY A 21 -18.94 -30.21 -20.88
N THR A 22 -20.00 -29.56 -21.27
CA THR A 22 -20.14 -28.11 -21.18
C THR A 22 -20.08 -27.71 -19.70
N ALA A 23 -18.95 -27.25 -19.24
CA ALA A 23 -18.85 -26.58 -17.95
C ALA A 23 -19.74 -25.32 -18.03
N ALA A 24 -20.95 -25.42 -17.46
CA ALA A 24 -21.79 -24.26 -17.29
C ALA A 24 -21.05 -23.28 -16.38
N ALA A 25 -20.61 -22.16 -16.94
CA ALA A 25 -20.08 -21.06 -16.16
C ALA A 25 -21.17 -20.65 -15.17
N ARG A 26 -20.94 -20.89 -13.86
CA ARG A 26 -21.81 -20.35 -12.81
C ARG A 26 -21.79 -18.82 -12.98
N PRO A 27 -22.94 -18.16 -13.09
CA PRO A 27 -22.97 -16.72 -12.99
C PRO A 27 -22.32 -16.34 -11.66
N LEU A 28 -21.26 -15.56 -11.70
CA LEU A 28 -20.78 -14.87 -10.51
C LEU A 28 -21.97 -14.00 -10.06
N ALA A 29 -22.52 -14.33 -8.90
CA ALA A 29 -23.50 -13.47 -8.26
C ALA A 29 -22.80 -12.14 -8.00
N THR A 30 -23.05 -11.15 -8.85
CA THR A 30 -22.67 -9.77 -8.64
C THR A 30 -23.60 -9.21 -7.57
N THR A 31 -23.37 -9.57 -6.31
CA THR A 31 -23.84 -8.72 -5.23
C THR A 31 -23.04 -7.44 -5.38
N PRO A 32 -23.67 -6.25 -5.51
CA PRO A 32 -22.94 -5.00 -5.47
C PRO A 32 -22.20 -4.98 -4.12
N THR A 33 -20.89 -5.21 -4.14
CA THR A 33 -20.08 -4.97 -2.96
C THR A 33 -20.08 -3.46 -2.78
N THR A 34 -20.80 -2.98 -1.79
CA THR A 34 -20.64 -1.60 -1.33
C THR A 34 -19.17 -1.45 -0.96
N GLY A 35 -18.44 -0.61 -1.70
CA GLY A 35 -17.04 -0.32 -1.41
C GLY A 35 -16.90 0.19 0.02
N THR A 36 -15.82 -0.16 0.70
CA THR A 36 -15.47 0.36 2.02
C THR A 36 -14.50 1.52 1.88
N LEU A 37 -14.74 2.60 2.61
CA LEU A 37 -13.83 3.73 2.65
C LEU A 37 -12.52 3.30 3.33
N VAL A 38 -11.39 3.48 2.63
CA VAL A 38 -10.05 3.18 3.13
C VAL A 38 -9.50 4.33 3.97
N THR A 39 -9.68 5.57 3.51
CA THR A 39 -9.15 6.80 4.13
C THR A 39 -10.08 7.31 5.24
N VAL A 40 -10.33 6.46 6.23
CA VAL A 40 -11.36 6.68 7.28
C VAL A 40 -11.07 7.88 8.19
N GLY A 41 -9.83 8.35 8.27
CA GLY A 41 -9.43 9.51 9.05
C GLY A 41 -9.44 10.81 8.29
N SER A 42 -9.63 10.78 6.97
CA SER A 42 -9.58 11.97 6.12
C SER A 42 -10.84 12.83 6.30
N PRO A 43 -10.72 14.18 6.37
CA PRO A 43 -11.85 15.07 6.53
C PRO A 43 -12.65 15.17 5.22
N MET A 44 -13.91 15.61 5.30
CA MET A 44 -14.72 15.92 4.12
C MET A 44 -14.32 17.25 3.47
N SER A 45 -13.71 18.13 4.23
CA SER A 45 -13.22 19.46 3.83
C SER A 45 -12.22 19.96 4.87
N PRO A 46 -11.37 20.96 4.56
CA PRO A 46 -11.25 21.67 3.29
C PRO A 46 -10.40 20.91 2.26
N PHE A 47 -10.46 21.33 1.00
CA PHE A 47 -9.47 20.93 0.02
C PHE A 47 -8.16 21.70 0.34
N SER A 48 -7.00 21.11 0.34
CA SER A 48 -6.53 19.83 -0.17
C SER A 48 -6.55 18.68 0.83
N GLN A 49 -6.86 18.89 2.09
CA GLN A 49 -6.79 17.88 3.17
C GLN A 49 -7.64 16.62 2.91
N ASN A 50 -8.69 16.73 2.10
CA ASN A 50 -9.54 15.63 1.70
C ASN A 50 -9.13 14.97 0.37
N LYS A 51 -7.94 15.30 -0.17
CA LYS A 51 -7.43 14.73 -1.41
C LYS A 51 -6.59 13.49 -1.13
N GLN A 52 -6.94 12.40 -1.83
CA GLN A 52 -6.12 11.19 -1.93
C GLN A 52 -5.99 10.78 -3.39
N ASN A 53 -4.80 10.33 -3.79
CA ASN A 53 -4.53 9.80 -5.12
C ASN A 53 -3.40 8.76 -5.09
N GLU A 54 -3.17 8.11 -6.23
CA GLU A 54 -2.10 7.10 -6.41
C GLU A 54 -2.17 5.95 -5.41
N PRO A 55 -3.30 5.22 -5.34
CA PRO A 55 -3.45 4.15 -4.38
C PRO A 55 -2.62 2.93 -4.73
N ALA A 56 -1.97 2.35 -3.72
CA ALA A 56 -1.36 1.03 -3.75
C ALA A 56 -2.02 0.14 -2.70
N VAL A 57 -2.16 -1.16 -2.98
CA VAL A 57 -2.76 -2.12 -2.05
C VAL A 57 -2.05 -3.47 -2.13
N ALA A 58 -1.88 -4.13 -0.99
CA ALA A 58 -1.34 -5.48 -0.91
C ALA A 58 -2.12 -6.33 0.07
N ILE A 59 -2.29 -7.60 -0.29
CA ILE A 59 -2.92 -8.63 0.54
C ILE A 59 -1.82 -9.57 1.04
N ASN A 60 -1.85 -9.89 2.33
CA ASN A 60 -0.90 -10.83 2.92
C ASN A 60 -1.20 -12.26 2.47
N ALA A 61 -0.27 -12.90 1.74
CA ALA A 61 -0.44 -14.26 1.24
C ALA A 61 -0.63 -15.31 2.35
N ASN A 62 -0.03 -15.10 3.53
CA ASN A 62 -0.16 -16.00 4.67
C ASN A 62 -1.44 -15.76 5.48
N ASN A 63 -2.04 -14.58 5.38
CA ASN A 63 -3.27 -14.22 6.07
C ASN A 63 -4.09 -13.22 5.24
N PRO A 64 -4.95 -13.68 4.34
CA PRO A 64 -5.72 -12.79 3.46
C PRO A 64 -6.67 -11.81 4.18
N SER A 65 -6.95 -12.03 5.46
CA SER A 65 -7.68 -11.04 6.25
C SER A 65 -6.86 -9.76 6.50
N MET A 66 -5.54 -9.83 6.38
CA MET A 66 -4.65 -8.69 6.55
C MET A 66 -4.36 -8.04 5.19
N VAL A 67 -4.79 -6.80 5.05
CA VAL A 67 -4.60 -5.97 3.86
C VAL A 67 -3.94 -4.67 4.29
N ALA A 68 -3.00 -4.18 3.52
CA ALA A 68 -2.40 -2.86 3.70
C ALA A 68 -2.60 -2.02 2.44
N ALA A 69 -2.80 -0.73 2.61
CA ALA A 69 -2.90 0.24 1.52
C ALA A 69 -2.04 1.47 1.81
N GLY A 70 -1.59 2.11 0.73
CA GLY A 70 -0.90 3.39 0.74
C GLY A 70 -1.52 4.32 -0.29
N VAL A 71 -1.49 5.61 -0.03
CA VAL A 71 -1.92 6.65 -0.97
C VAL A 71 -1.10 7.92 -0.74
N ASN A 72 -1.09 8.83 -1.71
CA ASN A 72 -0.80 10.23 -1.40
C ASN A 72 -2.00 10.77 -0.63
N ASP A 73 -1.80 11.19 0.60
CA ASP A 73 -2.84 11.69 1.49
C ASP A 73 -2.46 13.08 2.01
N ASN A 74 -3.21 14.08 1.63
CA ASN A 74 -2.95 15.46 2.02
C ASN A 74 -3.60 15.83 3.37
N ILE A 75 -4.00 14.84 4.18
CA ILE A 75 -4.70 15.04 5.46
C ILE A 75 -3.97 16.00 6.42
N ASP A 76 -2.64 16.01 6.36
CA ASP A 76 -1.80 16.83 7.27
C ASP A 76 -1.39 18.16 6.66
N MET A 77 -1.73 18.42 5.39
CA MET A 77 -1.48 19.67 4.71
C MET A 77 -2.42 20.77 5.18
N GLU A 78 -2.07 22.00 4.85
CA GLU A 78 -2.92 23.18 4.98
C GLU A 78 -4.08 23.16 3.98
N ALA A 79 -5.06 24.01 4.21
CA ALA A 79 -6.08 24.31 3.21
C ALA A 79 -5.46 24.95 1.96
N CYS A 80 -6.03 24.69 0.79
CA CYS A 80 -5.66 25.45 -0.41
C CYS A 80 -5.83 26.93 -0.21
N ASN A 81 -5.04 27.71 -0.92
CA ASN A 81 -4.95 29.16 -0.89
C ASN A 81 -4.39 29.76 0.42
N ALA A 82 -3.88 28.93 1.32
CA ALA A 82 -3.17 29.41 2.49
C ALA A 82 -1.81 30.00 2.08
N GLY A 83 -1.67 31.31 2.18
CA GLY A 83 -0.47 32.05 1.80
C GLY A 83 -0.27 32.34 0.30
N ASP A 84 -1.00 31.65 -0.57
CA ASP A 84 -1.05 31.89 -2.01
C ASP A 84 -2.47 31.64 -2.53
N PRO A 85 -3.20 32.67 -2.97
CA PRO A 85 -4.59 32.52 -3.40
C PRO A 85 -4.77 31.76 -4.73
N THR A 86 -3.68 31.38 -5.40
CA THR A 86 -3.71 30.73 -6.71
C THR A 86 -3.35 29.26 -6.68
N THR A 87 -2.88 28.73 -5.53
CA THR A 87 -2.36 27.36 -5.43
C THR A 87 -2.88 26.63 -4.19
N CYS A 88 -2.57 25.32 -4.15
CA CYS A 88 -2.60 24.53 -2.92
C CYS A 88 -1.14 24.33 -2.51
N PRO A 89 -0.62 25.11 -1.56
CA PRO A 89 0.78 25.04 -1.18
C PRO A 89 1.10 23.73 -0.44
N PHE A 90 2.39 23.44 -0.33
CA PHE A 90 2.93 22.35 0.47
C PHE A 90 3.80 22.97 1.57
N THR A 91 3.32 22.99 2.79
CA THR A 91 4.11 23.47 3.92
C THR A 91 5.33 22.57 4.13
N PRO A 92 6.57 23.11 4.09
CA PRO A 92 7.77 22.32 4.28
C PRO A 92 7.77 21.52 5.58
N GLY A 93 8.14 20.25 5.50
CA GLY A 93 8.21 19.34 6.64
C GLY A 93 6.95 18.52 6.89
N VAL A 94 5.84 18.79 6.18
CA VAL A 94 4.61 18.01 6.27
C VAL A 94 4.64 16.88 5.24
N GLY A 95 4.44 15.63 5.69
CA GLY A 95 4.44 14.46 4.82
C GLY A 95 3.08 14.21 4.19
N VAL A 96 3.09 13.47 3.04
CA VAL A 96 1.88 13.14 2.28
C VAL A 96 1.69 11.64 2.04
N SER A 97 2.47 10.76 2.65
CA SER A 97 2.31 9.32 2.45
C SER A 97 1.41 8.71 3.52
N GLY A 98 0.15 8.47 3.17
CA GLY A 98 -0.85 7.80 4.02
C GLY A 98 -0.69 6.29 4.02
N VAL A 99 -0.92 5.64 5.15
CA VAL A 99 -0.92 4.19 5.30
C VAL A 99 -2.17 3.71 6.04
N TYR A 100 -2.74 2.60 5.59
CA TYR A 100 -3.99 2.07 6.09
C TYR A 100 -3.92 0.56 6.25
N PHE A 101 -4.60 0.03 7.26
CA PHE A 101 -4.63 -1.39 7.55
C PHE A 101 -6.06 -1.91 7.67
N SER A 102 -6.30 -3.08 7.11
CA SER A 102 -7.47 -3.90 7.38
C SER A 102 -7.03 -5.24 7.93
N PHE A 103 -7.76 -5.75 8.94
CA PHE A 103 -7.53 -7.05 9.55
C PHE A 103 -8.70 -8.02 9.34
N ASN A 104 -9.64 -7.63 8.47
CA ASN A 104 -10.85 -8.40 8.15
C ASN A 104 -11.13 -8.47 6.64
N GLY A 105 -10.07 -8.50 5.82
CA GLY A 105 -10.19 -8.67 4.37
C GLY A 105 -10.75 -7.44 3.65
N GLY A 106 -10.51 -6.23 4.17
CA GLY A 106 -10.96 -4.98 3.56
C GLY A 106 -12.37 -4.55 3.95
N GLN A 107 -13.05 -5.26 4.86
CA GLN A 107 -14.41 -4.90 5.31
C GLN A 107 -14.41 -3.65 6.20
N SER A 108 -13.34 -3.41 6.93
CA SER A 108 -13.10 -2.16 7.64
C SER A 108 -11.61 -1.81 7.63
N TRP A 109 -11.31 -0.53 7.81
CA TRP A 109 -9.97 -0.01 7.73
C TRP A 109 -9.62 0.83 8.95
N THR A 110 -8.35 0.85 9.28
CA THR A 110 -7.77 1.71 10.31
C THR A 110 -6.71 2.58 9.66
N GLN A 111 -6.85 3.89 9.78
CA GLN A 111 -5.81 4.85 9.47
C GLN A 111 -5.05 5.14 10.77
N PRO A 112 -3.76 4.77 10.88
CA PRO A 112 -2.97 5.04 12.06
C PRO A 112 -2.86 6.54 12.32
N THR A 113 -2.59 6.87 13.56
CA THR A 113 -2.27 8.23 13.96
C THR A 113 -0.92 8.24 14.65
N TYR A 114 -0.06 9.12 14.18
CA TYR A 114 1.29 9.31 14.70
C TYR A 114 1.47 10.71 15.26
N THR A 115 2.65 10.98 15.81
CA THR A 115 3.09 12.34 16.15
C THR A 115 4.13 12.77 15.13
N GLY A 116 3.94 13.93 14.52
CA GLY A 116 4.84 14.45 13.50
C GLY A 116 4.51 15.89 13.14
N TRP A 117 4.99 16.34 12.00
CA TRP A 117 4.78 17.69 11.52
C TRP A 117 3.46 17.80 10.75
N SER A 118 2.65 18.80 11.08
CA SER A 118 1.32 19.05 10.51
C SER A 118 1.11 20.54 10.26
N ALA A 119 0.36 20.85 9.22
CA ALA A 119 -0.22 22.17 8.98
C ALA A 119 -1.76 22.09 8.90
N ARG A 120 -2.35 21.01 9.42
CA ARG A 120 -3.76 20.62 9.28
C ARG A 120 -4.76 21.70 9.72
N ASP A 121 -4.44 22.47 10.72
CA ASP A 121 -5.29 23.53 11.30
C ASP A 121 -5.10 24.91 10.62
N CYS A 122 -4.16 25.01 9.68
CA CYS A 122 -3.93 26.24 8.95
C CYS A 122 -4.90 26.37 7.76
N LEU A 123 -5.81 27.33 7.88
CA LEU A 123 -6.83 27.60 6.86
C LEU A 123 -6.51 28.84 6.00
N GLY A 124 -5.33 29.43 6.17
CA GLY A 124 -4.95 30.68 5.50
C GLY A 124 -5.67 31.92 6.08
N PRO A 125 -5.63 33.09 5.39
CA PRO A 125 -4.96 33.33 4.12
C PRO A 125 -3.44 33.50 4.19
N ALA A 126 -2.86 33.59 5.41
CA ALA A 126 -1.41 33.67 5.56
C ALA A 126 -0.74 32.33 5.26
N ALA A 127 0.56 32.38 4.91
CA ALA A 127 1.36 31.18 4.75
C ALA A 127 1.43 30.37 6.04
N CYS A 128 1.35 29.04 5.91
CA CYS A 128 1.35 28.13 7.04
C CYS A 128 2.76 27.80 7.51
N VAL A 129 2.86 27.48 8.79
CA VAL A 129 4.09 26.97 9.41
C VAL A 129 3.76 25.62 10.03
N ALA A 130 4.51 24.59 9.64
CA ALA A 130 4.32 23.27 10.21
C ALA A 130 4.65 23.28 11.73
N HIS A 131 3.87 22.55 12.50
CA HIS A 131 4.08 22.34 13.93
C HIS A 131 3.96 20.86 14.28
N VAL A 132 4.53 20.46 15.40
CA VAL A 132 4.43 19.08 15.89
C VAL A 132 3.02 18.84 16.43
N GLY A 133 2.36 17.81 15.90
CA GLY A 133 1.00 17.47 16.28
C GLY A 133 0.63 16.05 15.87
N LYS A 134 -0.66 15.76 15.87
CA LYS A 134 -1.23 14.50 15.43
C LYS A 134 -1.29 14.47 13.90
N ILE A 135 -0.69 13.42 13.29
CA ILE A 135 -0.67 13.22 11.84
C ILE A 135 -1.31 11.89 11.44
N GLY A 136 -1.81 11.81 10.19
CA GLY A 136 -2.35 10.59 9.55
C GLY A 136 -1.44 10.03 8.46
N THR A 137 -0.31 10.68 8.22
CA THR A 137 0.72 10.28 7.27
C THR A 137 1.95 9.71 7.97
N LEU A 138 2.90 9.16 7.21
CA LEU A 138 4.16 8.69 7.79
C LEU A 138 4.93 9.86 8.40
N PRO A 139 5.48 9.70 9.62
CA PRO A 139 6.34 10.71 10.22
C PRO A 139 7.68 10.82 9.46
N HIS A 140 8.49 11.82 9.84
CA HIS A 140 9.86 11.93 9.34
C HIS A 140 10.64 10.64 9.54
N TYR A 141 11.44 10.29 8.57
CA TYR A 141 12.34 9.15 8.66
C TYR A 141 13.43 9.42 9.69
N PHE A 142 13.43 8.61 10.74
CA PHE A 142 14.25 8.80 11.94
C PHE A 142 15.74 8.92 11.62
N GLU A 143 16.24 8.10 10.70
CA GLU A 143 17.68 7.98 10.40
C GLU A 143 18.25 9.24 9.73
N ASN A 144 17.46 9.94 8.95
CA ASN A 144 17.96 11.01 8.09
C ASN A 144 17.07 12.24 8.01
N GLY A 145 15.89 12.22 8.64
CA GLY A 145 14.95 13.34 8.70
C GLY A 145 14.22 13.66 7.39
N LEU A 146 14.28 12.78 6.39
CA LEU A 146 13.53 12.97 5.15
C LEU A 146 12.02 12.93 5.41
N VAL A 147 11.27 13.68 4.63
CA VAL A 147 9.82 13.78 4.69
C VAL A 147 9.22 12.87 3.63
N SER A 148 8.13 12.18 3.93
CA SER A 148 7.41 11.37 2.93
C SER A 148 6.74 12.26 1.89
N ASP A 149 6.92 11.94 0.60
CA ASP A 149 6.52 12.78 -0.54
C ASP A 149 5.65 12.04 -1.56
N GLY A 150 4.97 11.00 -1.13
CA GLY A 150 3.99 10.29 -1.94
C GLY A 150 4.54 9.14 -2.77
N ASP A 151 3.84 8.81 -3.85
CA ASP A 151 4.10 7.70 -4.78
C ASP A 151 4.29 6.35 -4.06
N PRO A 152 3.31 5.90 -3.25
CA PRO A 152 3.49 4.74 -2.39
C PRO A 152 3.49 3.44 -3.18
N GLY A 153 4.40 2.54 -2.81
CA GLY A 153 4.36 1.13 -3.18
C GLY A 153 4.16 0.27 -1.93
N VAL A 154 3.23 -0.69 -1.98
CA VAL A 154 2.92 -1.57 -0.85
C VAL A 154 3.08 -3.02 -1.28
N ALA A 155 3.79 -3.84 -0.48
CA ALA A 155 3.95 -5.25 -0.77
C ALA A 155 4.09 -6.08 0.51
N PHE A 156 3.56 -7.31 0.49
CA PHE A 156 3.95 -8.33 1.45
C PHE A 156 4.98 -9.27 0.82
N GLY A 157 6.02 -9.57 1.57
CA GLY A 157 7.04 -10.53 1.21
C GLY A 157 7.28 -11.55 2.31
N PRO A 158 8.03 -12.62 2.03
CA PRO A 158 8.42 -13.60 3.04
C PRO A 158 9.40 -12.99 4.05
N ARG A 159 9.36 -13.47 5.30
CA ARG A 159 10.33 -13.07 6.34
C ARG A 159 11.63 -13.88 6.20
N PRO A 160 12.78 -13.30 6.59
CA PRO A 160 13.99 -14.08 6.78
C PRO A 160 13.86 -14.95 8.06
N GLY A 161 14.37 -16.17 7.99
CA GLY A 161 14.59 -17.04 9.14
C GLY A 161 15.87 -16.65 9.88
N ALA A 162 16.18 -17.38 10.96
CA ALA A 162 17.39 -17.17 11.78
C ALA A 162 18.70 -17.31 10.96
N ASN A 163 18.66 -18.06 9.87
CA ASN A 163 19.78 -18.26 8.95
C ASN A 163 19.82 -17.24 7.78
N GLY A 164 18.94 -16.22 7.80
CA GLY A 164 18.82 -15.23 6.75
C GLY A 164 18.04 -15.68 5.50
N THR A 165 17.59 -16.94 5.42
CA THR A 165 16.83 -17.44 4.27
C THR A 165 15.39 -16.95 4.31
N PHE A 166 14.93 -16.28 3.26
CA PHE A 166 13.56 -15.81 3.14
C PHE A 166 12.61 -16.97 2.81
N SER A 167 11.53 -17.09 3.58
CA SER A 167 10.50 -18.10 3.37
C SER A 167 9.16 -17.65 3.93
N TRP A 168 8.07 -17.93 3.23
CA TRP A 168 6.71 -17.73 3.73
C TRP A 168 6.40 -18.55 4.99
N ALA A 169 7.10 -19.66 5.21
CA ALA A 169 7.02 -20.45 6.44
C ALA A 169 7.53 -19.68 7.68
N ASN A 170 8.37 -18.68 7.49
CA ASN A 170 8.84 -17.80 8.56
C ASN A 170 7.86 -16.66 8.89
N GLY A 171 6.74 -16.57 8.16
CA GLY A 171 5.78 -15.49 8.24
C GLY A 171 5.93 -14.49 7.09
N SER A 172 5.21 -13.39 7.21
CA SER A 172 5.21 -12.31 6.22
C SER A 172 5.79 -11.02 6.80
N ARG A 173 6.34 -10.20 5.92
CA ARG A 173 6.83 -8.85 6.20
C ARG A 173 6.11 -7.89 5.25
N LEU A 174 5.57 -6.82 5.79
CA LEU A 174 5.04 -5.71 5.01
C LEU A 174 6.17 -4.75 4.68
N TYR A 175 6.21 -4.31 3.44
CA TYR A 175 7.06 -3.25 2.92
C TYR A 175 6.18 -2.11 2.39
N TYR A 176 6.59 -0.90 2.69
CA TYR A 176 6.00 0.33 2.18
C TYR A 176 7.13 1.20 1.63
N SER A 177 7.14 1.45 0.34
CA SER A 177 8.07 2.37 -0.31
C SER A 177 7.36 3.65 -0.69
N ASN A 178 8.07 4.77 -0.67
CA ASN A 178 7.57 6.05 -1.13
C ASN A 178 8.72 6.98 -1.54
N LEU A 179 8.42 8.01 -2.31
CA LEU A 179 9.32 9.12 -2.47
C LEU A 179 9.51 9.85 -1.15
N THR A 180 10.67 10.46 -0.98
CA THR A 180 10.99 11.30 0.17
C THR A 180 11.76 12.52 -0.27
N SER A 181 11.48 13.64 0.35
CA SER A 181 12.15 14.92 0.08
C SER A 181 12.94 15.41 1.29
N ASN A 182 14.04 16.10 1.03
CA ASN A 182 14.84 16.81 2.03
C ASN A 182 14.22 18.18 2.33
N PHE A 183 13.15 18.16 3.09
CA PHE A 183 12.27 19.29 3.31
C PHE A 183 11.87 19.44 4.78
N PRO A 184 12.20 20.51 5.47
CA PRO A 184 13.10 21.57 5.08
C PRO A 184 14.55 21.05 4.97
N THR A 185 15.38 21.75 4.23
CA THR A 185 16.81 21.45 4.11
C THR A 185 17.46 21.38 5.49
N GLY A 186 18.00 20.24 5.86
CA GLY A 186 18.54 20.02 7.21
C GLY A 186 18.61 18.55 7.59
N ALA A 187 18.02 17.66 6.78
CA ALA A 187 18.18 16.23 6.95
C ALA A 187 19.65 15.80 6.78
N ALA A 188 20.02 14.70 7.41
CA ALA A 188 21.37 14.13 7.28
C ALA A 188 21.67 13.67 5.84
N PHE A 189 20.65 13.35 5.07
CA PHE A 189 20.74 13.01 3.65
C PHE A 189 21.24 14.19 2.83
N LYS A 190 22.14 13.93 1.87
CA LYS A 190 22.80 14.98 1.07
C LYS A 190 22.15 15.22 -0.29
N GLY A 191 21.18 14.39 -0.69
CA GLY A 191 20.40 14.57 -1.92
C GLY A 191 19.17 15.44 -1.70
N PHE A 192 18.45 15.70 -2.77
CA PHE A 192 17.15 16.39 -2.75
C PHE A 192 16.02 15.42 -2.50
N GLU A 193 16.04 14.27 -3.15
CA GLU A 193 15.05 13.21 -3.09
C GLU A 193 15.69 11.83 -2.91
N ALA A 194 14.94 10.91 -2.34
CA ALA A 194 15.26 9.50 -2.24
C ALA A 194 14.02 8.63 -2.31
N ILE A 195 14.19 7.32 -2.49
CA ILE A 195 13.15 6.33 -2.24
C ILE A 195 13.43 5.74 -0.87
N ALA A 196 12.49 5.90 0.05
CA ALA A 196 12.56 5.26 1.36
C ALA A 196 11.71 3.99 1.39
N VAL A 197 12.12 3.03 2.21
CA VAL A 197 11.37 1.78 2.43
C VAL A 197 11.17 1.57 3.92
N SER A 198 9.90 1.63 4.33
CA SER A 198 9.47 1.23 5.67
C SER A 198 9.11 -0.26 5.68
N ARG A 199 9.36 -0.96 6.77
CA ARG A 199 8.99 -2.36 6.87
C ARG A 199 8.50 -2.73 8.27
N THR A 200 7.62 -3.72 8.37
CA THR A 200 7.21 -4.29 9.64
C THR A 200 6.88 -5.78 9.51
N ASP A 201 7.26 -6.55 10.52
CA ASP A 201 6.86 -7.96 10.69
C ASP A 201 5.56 -8.10 11.49
N ASN A 202 5.07 -6.99 12.05
CA ASN A 202 3.85 -6.95 12.85
C ASN A 202 3.00 -5.71 12.48
N PRO A 203 2.23 -5.75 11.39
CA PRO A 203 1.35 -4.65 11.00
C PRO A 203 0.35 -4.22 12.08
N ALA A 204 -0.10 -5.14 12.94
CA ALA A 204 -1.01 -4.79 14.04
C ALA A 204 -0.34 -3.87 15.08
N ALA A 205 0.95 -4.06 15.35
CA ALA A 205 1.71 -3.16 16.21
C ALA A 205 2.00 -1.81 15.54
N ALA A 206 2.12 -1.77 14.21
CA ALA A 206 2.34 -0.55 13.45
C ALA A 206 1.13 0.41 13.48
N VAL A 207 -0.07 -0.09 13.78
CA VAL A 207 -1.26 0.75 13.97
C VAL A 207 -1.15 1.62 15.22
N GLY A 208 -0.38 1.21 16.23
CA GLY A 208 -0.22 1.95 17.48
C GLY A 208 1.12 2.65 17.67
N LYS A 209 2.15 2.16 17.01
CA LYS A 209 3.52 2.72 17.07
C LYS A 209 4.27 2.31 15.81
N LEU A 210 4.57 3.24 14.95
CA LEU A 210 5.48 2.99 13.85
C LEU A 210 6.92 3.07 14.39
N GLU A 211 7.49 1.94 14.82
CA GLU A 211 8.94 1.80 14.79
C GLU A 211 9.34 1.49 13.36
N VAL A 212 9.59 2.52 12.62
CA VAL A 212 10.14 2.42 11.27
C VAL A 212 11.63 2.22 11.43
N ARG A 213 12.10 1.00 11.24
CA ARG A 213 13.53 0.73 11.09
C ARG A 213 13.79 0.59 9.60
N PHE A 214 14.61 1.48 9.08
CA PHE A 214 15.22 1.37 7.78
C PHE A 214 16.55 0.63 7.93
N GLU A 215 16.80 -0.34 7.09
CA GLU A 215 18.12 -0.93 6.87
C GLU A 215 18.46 -0.82 5.40
#